data_6c96d1c5b34080443f619e79b634ee08
#
_entry.id   6c96d1c5b34080443f619e79b634ee08
#
_cell.length_a   1.000
_cell.length_b   1.000
_cell.length_c   1.000
_cell.angle_alpha   90.00
_cell.angle_beta   90.00
_cell.angle_gamma   90.00
#
_symmetry.space_group_name_H-M   'P 1'
#
loop_
_entity.id
_entity.type
_entity.pdbx_description
1 polymer ?
#
loop_
_entity_poly.entity_id
_entity_poly.type
_entity_poly.pdbx_seq_one_letter_code
_entity_poly.pdbx_strand_id
1 'polypeptide(L)'
;AEARLKDPAADIAGLTGGLGPDGQAVFALISNRDPDKVEALIAALPASMRARFDALDPSRQDLSGFEGEALLVHGKDDPLIASTESEKLAAALGSRAHLYVLEQVTHVEVNRPASMWDQLDLLFAGRRLLSYRD
;
A
#
# COMPACT_ATOMS: atom_id res chain seq x y z
N ALA A 1 2.34 -16.56 11.20
CA ALA A 1 2.71 -15.14 11.19
C ALA A 1 3.92 -14.88 12.09
N GLU A 2 3.90 -15.23 13.39
CA GLU A 2 4.97 -14.91 14.33
C GLU A 2 6.34 -15.49 13.94
N ALA A 3 6.38 -16.72 13.39
CA ALA A 3 7.63 -17.35 12.94
C ALA A 3 8.33 -16.53 11.86
N ARG A 4 7.58 -15.97 10.89
CA ARG A 4 8.13 -15.15 9.80
C ARG A 4 8.37 -13.68 10.18
N LEU A 5 7.79 -13.19 11.27
CA LEU A 5 8.18 -11.90 11.84
C LEU A 5 9.59 -11.96 12.45
N LYS A 6 9.98 -13.13 12.98
CA LYS A 6 11.32 -13.35 13.56
C LYS A 6 12.35 -13.78 12.51
N ASP A 7 11.93 -14.56 11.52
CA ASP A 7 12.74 -15.04 10.42
C ASP A 7 11.89 -15.11 9.14
N PRO A 8 12.07 -14.19 8.19
CA PRO A 8 11.32 -14.17 6.93
C PRO A 8 11.49 -15.45 6.11
N ALA A 9 12.58 -16.20 6.29
CA ALA A 9 12.87 -17.44 5.61
C ALA A 9 12.34 -18.70 6.34
N ALA A 10 11.74 -18.53 7.53
CA ALA A 10 11.25 -19.67 8.32
C ALA A 10 10.32 -20.57 7.50
N ASP A 11 10.58 -21.88 7.55
CA ASP A 11 9.68 -22.87 6.98
C ASP A 11 8.41 -22.96 7.83
N ILE A 12 7.30 -22.61 7.22
CA ILE A 12 5.97 -22.67 7.81
C ILE A 12 5.07 -23.73 7.15
N ALA A 13 5.62 -24.57 6.26
CA ALA A 13 4.86 -25.60 5.56
C ALA A 13 4.18 -26.58 6.54
N GLY A 14 4.85 -26.91 7.64
CA GLY A 14 4.27 -27.75 8.69
C GLY A 14 3.04 -27.19 9.40
N LEU A 15 2.79 -25.87 9.29
CA LEU A 15 1.63 -25.21 9.88
C LEU A 15 0.39 -25.25 8.99
N THR A 16 0.51 -25.75 7.76
CA THR A 16 -0.55 -25.75 6.76
C THR A 16 -1.47 -26.96 6.83
N GLY A 17 -1.04 -28.04 7.49
CA GLY A 17 -1.78 -29.31 7.56
C GLY A 17 -3.17 -29.25 8.19
N GLY A 18 -3.47 -28.19 8.97
CA GLY A 18 -4.77 -27.94 9.59
C GLY A 18 -5.62 -26.87 8.90
N LEU A 19 -5.11 -26.29 7.78
CA LEU A 19 -5.85 -25.24 7.05
C LEU A 19 -6.93 -25.85 6.16
N GLY A 20 -8.15 -25.34 6.29
CA GLY A 20 -9.20 -25.61 5.30
C GLY A 20 -8.88 -24.97 3.93
N PRO A 21 -9.71 -25.22 2.89
CA PRO A 21 -9.45 -24.72 1.53
C PRO A 21 -9.18 -23.24 1.45
N ASP A 22 -9.92 -22.43 2.18
CA ASP A 22 -9.76 -20.98 2.22
C ASP A 22 -8.40 -20.55 2.81
N GLY A 23 -8.01 -21.20 3.91
CA GLY A 23 -6.70 -20.97 4.52
C GLY A 23 -5.54 -21.40 3.62
N GLN A 24 -5.71 -22.47 2.85
CA GLN A 24 -4.71 -22.91 1.86
C GLN A 24 -4.57 -21.92 0.72
N ALA A 25 -5.67 -21.35 0.20
CA ALA A 25 -5.63 -20.33 -0.83
C ALA A 25 -4.90 -19.06 -0.35
N VAL A 26 -5.19 -18.58 0.86
CA VAL A 26 -4.48 -17.47 1.48
C VAL A 26 -3.01 -17.79 1.66
N PHE A 27 -2.70 -18.98 2.18
CA PHE A 27 -1.32 -19.41 2.39
C PHE A 27 -0.53 -19.44 1.09
N ALA A 28 -1.13 -19.94 0.01
CA ALA A 28 -0.52 -19.96 -1.32
C ALA A 28 -0.16 -18.54 -1.80
N LEU A 29 -1.07 -17.57 -1.62
CA LEU A 29 -0.84 -16.18 -2.00
C LEU A 29 0.29 -15.53 -1.18
N ILE A 30 0.26 -15.60 0.15
CA ILE A 30 1.27 -14.96 1.01
C ILE A 30 2.64 -15.64 0.94
N SER A 31 2.69 -16.89 0.48
CA SER A 31 3.93 -17.65 0.32
C SER A 31 4.51 -17.53 -1.09
N ASN A 32 3.75 -16.98 -2.02
CA ASN A 32 4.20 -16.80 -3.40
C ASN A 32 5.40 -15.83 -3.48
N ARG A 33 6.31 -16.13 -4.41
CA ARG A 33 7.48 -15.29 -4.75
C ARG A 33 7.58 -15.05 -6.25
N ASP A 34 6.59 -15.52 -7.00
CA ASP A 34 6.52 -15.43 -8.45
C ASP A 34 5.46 -14.37 -8.81
N PRO A 35 5.86 -13.19 -9.33
CA PRO A 35 4.92 -12.12 -9.65
C PRO A 35 3.87 -12.55 -10.69
N ASP A 36 4.22 -13.46 -11.61
CA ASP A 36 3.33 -13.90 -12.69
C ASP A 36 2.15 -14.75 -12.18
N LYS A 37 2.25 -15.27 -10.95
CA LYS A 37 1.18 -16.07 -10.31
C LYS A 37 0.23 -15.26 -9.44
N VAL A 38 0.52 -14.00 -9.17
CA VAL A 38 -0.25 -13.19 -8.20
C VAL A 38 -1.72 -13.08 -8.59
N GLU A 39 -2.01 -12.76 -9.84
CA GLU A 39 -3.40 -12.62 -10.31
C GLU A 39 -4.20 -13.92 -10.19
N ALA A 40 -3.61 -15.04 -10.58
CA ALA A 40 -4.25 -16.35 -10.48
C ALA A 40 -4.50 -16.75 -9.01
N LEU A 41 -3.56 -16.43 -8.12
CA LEU A 41 -3.70 -16.70 -6.68
C LEU A 41 -4.76 -15.80 -6.03
N ILE A 42 -4.85 -14.54 -6.43
CA ILE A 42 -5.93 -13.64 -5.98
C ILE A 42 -7.29 -14.16 -6.48
N ALA A 43 -7.36 -14.59 -7.74
CA ALA A 43 -8.59 -15.16 -8.31
C ALA A 43 -9.04 -16.46 -7.59
N ALA A 44 -8.09 -17.23 -7.05
CA ALA A 44 -8.36 -18.45 -6.29
C ALA A 44 -8.82 -18.20 -4.84
N LEU A 45 -8.72 -16.95 -4.33
CA LEU A 45 -9.22 -16.62 -3.00
C LEU A 45 -10.76 -16.76 -2.95
N PRO A 46 -11.32 -17.12 -1.77
CA PRO A 46 -12.77 -17.12 -1.56
C PRO A 46 -13.40 -15.77 -1.94
N ALA A 47 -14.58 -15.80 -2.52
CA ALA A 47 -15.26 -14.57 -2.97
C ALA A 47 -15.49 -13.58 -1.81
N SER A 48 -15.80 -14.07 -0.61
CA SER A 48 -15.97 -13.25 0.59
C SER A 48 -14.67 -12.52 0.98
N MET A 49 -13.52 -13.14 0.75
CA MET A 49 -12.22 -12.56 1.05
C MET A 49 -11.82 -11.52 -0.01
N ARG A 50 -12.04 -11.83 -1.29
CA ARG A 50 -11.82 -10.83 -2.36
C ARG A 50 -12.66 -9.58 -2.14
N ALA A 51 -13.96 -9.75 -1.80
CA ALA A 51 -14.81 -8.62 -1.49
C ALA A 51 -14.30 -7.77 -0.31
N ARG A 52 -13.66 -8.40 0.69
CA ARG A 52 -13.02 -7.66 1.80
C ARG A 52 -11.78 -6.88 1.35
N PHE A 53 -10.96 -7.45 0.48
CA PHE A 53 -9.82 -6.72 -0.10
C PHE A 53 -10.29 -5.56 -0.97
N ASP A 54 -11.29 -5.77 -1.83
CA ASP A 54 -11.87 -4.71 -2.65
C ASP A 54 -12.47 -3.58 -1.80
N ALA A 55 -13.08 -3.92 -0.65
CA ALA A 55 -13.61 -2.93 0.30
C ALA A 55 -12.51 -2.12 1.02
N LEU A 56 -11.28 -2.64 1.08
CA LEU A 56 -10.13 -1.94 1.67
C LEU A 56 -9.35 -1.10 0.66
N ASP A 57 -9.65 -1.21 -0.63
CA ASP A 57 -9.01 -0.42 -1.68
C ASP A 57 -9.72 0.93 -1.86
N PRO A 58 -9.16 2.05 -1.36
CA PRO A 58 -9.82 3.34 -1.45
C PRO A 58 -10.01 3.81 -2.89
N SER A 59 -9.16 3.40 -3.83
CA SER A 59 -9.26 3.80 -5.23
C SER A 59 -10.47 3.22 -5.95
N ARG A 60 -11.06 2.15 -5.38
CA ARG A 60 -12.28 1.48 -5.88
C ARG A 60 -13.54 1.92 -5.17
N GLN A 61 -13.44 2.77 -4.16
CA GLN A 61 -14.61 3.26 -3.44
C GLN A 61 -15.21 4.48 -4.17
N ASP A 62 -16.50 4.70 -3.95
CA ASP A 62 -17.12 5.96 -4.34
C ASP A 62 -16.62 7.09 -3.41
N LEU A 63 -15.69 7.89 -3.92
CA LEU A 63 -15.11 9.03 -3.22
C LEU A 63 -15.86 10.34 -3.55
N SER A 64 -17.01 10.30 -4.21
CA SER A 64 -17.77 11.51 -4.58
C SER A 64 -18.21 12.33 -3.37
N GLY A 65 -18.50 11.66 -2.26
CA GLY A 65 -18.84 12.28 -0.99
C GLY A 65 -17.65 12.82 -0.17
N PHE A 66 -16.41 12.67 -0.66
CA PHE A 66 -15.24 13.22 0.03
C PHE A 66 -15.12 14.72 -0.26
N GLU A 67 -15.44 15.54 0.72
CA GLU A 67 -15.47 17.02 0.58
C GLU A 67 -14.14 17.69 0.91
N GLY A 68 -13.26 17.00 1.64
CA GLY A 68 -11.95 17.51 2.04
C GLY A 68 -10.90 17.48 0.93
N GLU A 69 -9.71 17.97 1.24
CA GLU A 69 -8.51 17.76 0.43
C GLU A 69 -7.63 16.66 1.04
N ALA A 70 -7.04 15.83 0.18
CA ALA A 70 -6.12 14.78 0.58
C ALA A 70 -4.69 15.20 0.26
N LEU A 71 -3.84 15.23 1.28
CA LEU A 71 -2.41 15.44 1.13
C LEU A 71 -1.72 14.07 1.21
N LEU A 72 -1.22 13.60 0.07
CA LEU A 72 -0.57 12.30 -0.08
C LEU A 72 0.94 12.51 -0.20
N VAL A 73 1.70 11.92 0.72
CA VAL A 73 3.17 11.94 0.68
C VAL A 73 3.65 10.50 0.66
N HIS A 74 4.40 10.09 -0.37
CA HIS A 74 4.81 8.70 -0.57
C HIS A 74 6.26 8.62 -1.03
N GLY A 75 7.00 7.67 -0.50
CA GLY A 75 8.35 7.36 -0.99
C GLY A 75 8.29 6.58 -2.30
N LYS A 76 9.04 7.01 -3.31
CA LYS A 76 9.04 6.38 -4.64
C LYS A 76 9.42 4.90 -4.60
N ASP A 77 10.42 4.57 -3.80
CA ASP A 77 10.97 3.22 -3.67
C ASP A 77 10.49 2.52 -2.39
N ASP A 78 9.24 2.77 -1.97
CA ASP A 78 8.65 2.09 -0.82
C ASP A 78 8.57 0.57 -1.07
N PRO A 79 9.27 -0.26 -0.26
CA PRO A 79 9.31 -1.70 -0.48
C PRO A 79 8.06 -2.43 0.03
N LEU A 80 7.18 -1.76 0.76
CA LEU A 80 5.98 -2.35 1.37
C LEU A 80 4.72 -2.00 0.59
N ILE A 81 4.60 -0.73 0.17
CA ILE A 81 3.46 -0.23 -0.60
C ILE A 81 4.00 0.54 -1.80
N ALA A 82 3.69 0.08 -3.00
CA ALA A 82 4.13 0.76 -4.21
C ALA A 82 3.53 2.17 -4.30
N SER A 83 4.34 3.17 -4.71
CA SER A 83 3.89 4.57 -4.87
C SER A 83 2.72 4.71 -5.85
N THR A 84 2.58 3.77 -6.79
CA THR A 84 1.44 3.67 -7.72
C THR A 84 0.09 3.56 -7.02
N GLU A 85 0.02 3.07 -5.78
CA GLU A 85 -1.23 3.03 -5.02
C GLU A 85 -1.68 4.44 -4.60
N SER A 86 -0.73 5.31 -4.22
CA SER A 86 -1.04 6.73 -3.98
C SER A 86 -1.39 7.48 -5.26
N GLU A 87 -0.79 7.12 -6.40
CA GLU A 87 -1.14 7.68 -7.71
C GLU A 87 -2.58 7.32 -8.10
N LYS A 88 -3.00 6.05 -7.90
CA LYS A 88 -4.37 5.60 -8.13
C LYS A 88 -5.37 6.35 -7.24
N LEU A 89 -5.04 6.49 -5.95
CA LEU A 89 -5.88 7.23 -5.01
C LEU A 89 -5.98 8.72 -5.39
N ALA A 90 -4.86 9.34 -5.78
CA ALA A 90 -4.86 10.71 -6.27
C ALA A 90 -5.71 10.88 -7.51
N ALA A 91 -5.63 9.94 -8.46
CA ALA A 91 -6.45 9.93 -9.67
C ALA A 91 -7.96 9.81 -9.32
N ALA A 92 -8.32 8.96 -8.37
CA ALA A 92 -9.71 8.78 -7.93
C ALA A 92 -10.27 10.03 -7.23
N LEU A 93 -9.46 10.77 -6.47
CA LEU A 93 -9.82 12.02 -5.79
C LEU A 93 -9.81 13.24 -6.72
N GLY A 94 -9.10 13.16 -7.84
CA GLY A 94 -8.99 14.24 -8.82
C GLY A 94 -8.37 15.51 -8.24
N SER A 95 -9.02 16.65 -8.45
CA SER A 95 -8.52 17.97 -8.00
C SER A 95 -8.43 18.14 -6.48
N ARG A 96 -8.99 17.21 -5.71
CA ARG A 96 -8.93 17.21 -4.24
C ARG A 96 -7.67 16.52 -3.69
N ALA A 97 -6.88 15.85 -4.53
CA ALA A 97 -5.63 15.22 -4.10
C ALA A 97 -4.41 16.08 -4.44
N HIS A 98 -3.48 16.10 -3.51
CA HIS A 98 -2.16 16.71 -3.67
C HIS A 98 -1.12 15.64 -3.35
N LEU A 99 -0.53 15.05 -4.40
CA LEU A 99 0.43 13.96 -4.30
C LEU A 99 1.86 14.48 -4.41
N TYR A 100 2.69 14.09 -3.46
CA TYR A 100 4.13 14.32 -3.43
C TYR A 100 4.85 12.98 -3.36
N VAL A 101 5.58 12.61 -4.41
CA VAL A 101 6.36 11.38 -4.47
C VAL A 101 7.83 11.72 -4.23
N LEU A 102 8.36 11.26 -3.10
CA LEU A 102 9.71 11.59 -2.63
C LEU A 102 10.72 10.53 -3.09
N GLU A 103 11.82 10.97 -3.69
CA GLU A 103 12.82 10.06 -4.28
C GLU A 103 13.76 9.41 -3.26
N GLN A 104 14.01 10.08 -2.12
CA GLN A 104 14.99 9.64 -1.12
C GLN A 104 14.36 9.07 0.15
N VAL A 105 13.03 9.00 0.17
CA VAL A 105 12.26 8.43 1.28
C VAL A 105 11.77 7.06 0.88
N THR A 106 11.96 6.07 1.76
CA THR A 106 11.28 4.78 1.70
C THR A 106 10.05 4.81 2.61
N HIS A 107 9.56 3.67 3.08
CA HIS A 107 8.29 3.59 3.81
C HIS A 107 8.16 4.61 4.97
N VAL A 108 9.10 4.60 5.92
CA VAL A 108 9.14 5.55 7.06
C VAL A 108 10.56 6.00 7.37
N GLU A 109 11.54 5.57 6.60
CA GLU A 109 12.95 5.86 6.83
C GLU A 109 13.49 6.80 5.75
N VAL A 110 14.24 7.80 6.17
CA VAL A 110 15.02 8.64 5.29
C VAL A 110 16.38 7.97 5.13
N ASN A 111 16.55 7.17 4.10
CA ASN A 111 17.77 6.38 3.89
C ASN A 111 18.96 7.19 3.35
N ARG A 112 18.69 8.38 2.84
CA ARG A 112 19.70 9.32 2.31
C ARG A 112 19.28 10.75 2.65
N PRO A 113 20.21 11.70 2.65
CA PRO A 113 19.85 13.11 2.73
C PRO A 113 18.84 13.44 1.63
N ALA A 114 17.71 14.04 2.03
CA ALA A 114 16.66 14.43 1.11
C ALA A 114 17.25 15.28 -0.03
N SER A 115 16.88 14.98 -1.26
CA SER A 115 17.24 15.79 -2.41
C SER A 115 16.67 17.21 -2.26
N MET A 116 17.22 18.18 -2.99
CA MET A 116 16.66 19.54 -2.99
C MET A 116 15.18 19.53 -3.43
N TRP A 117 14.82 18.63 -4.35
CA TRP A 117 13.45 18.49 -4.82
C TRP A 117 12.54 17.89 -3.75
N ASP A 118 12.97 16.83 -3.06
CA ASP A 118 12.22 16.27 -1.93
C ASP A 118 12.01 17.30 -0.81
N GLN A 119 13.03 18.14 -0.55
CA GLN A 119 12.92 19.21 0.46
C GLN A 119 11.86 20.25 0.05
N LEU A 120 11.81 20.62 -1.23
CA LEU A 120 10.80 21.53 -1.75
C LEU A 120 9.40 20.91 -1.68
N ASP A 121 9.25 19.64 -2.06
CA ASP A 121 7.99 18.92 -1.99
C ASP A 121 7.48 18.84 -0.54
N LEU A 122 8.35 18.50 0.40
CA LEU A 122 8.00 18.49 1.83
C LEU A 122 7.63 19.89 2.35
N LEU A 123 8.34 20.93 1.89
CA LEU A 123 8.01 22.31 2.24
C LEU A 123 6.63 22.72 1.71
N PHE A 124 6.32 22.39 0.45
CA PHE A 124 5.02 22.68 -0.15
C PHE A 124 3.90 21.88 0.53
N ALA A 125 4.13 20.59 0.81
CA ALA A 125 3.20 19.75 1.57
C ALA A 125 2.94 20.34 2.97
N GLY A 126 3.99 20.71 3.69
CA GLY A 126 3.90 21.34 5.01
C GLY A 126 3.19 22.67 4.99
N ARG A 127 3.51 23.55 4.02
CA ARG A 127 2.81 24.82 3.83
C ARG A 127 1.31 24.59 3.60
N ARG A 128 0.96 23.63 2.74
CA ARG A 128 -0.44 23.31 2.48
C ARG A 128 -1.16 22.81 3.73
N LEU A 129 -0.53 21.87 4.46
CA LEU A 129 -1.08 21.37 5.71
C LEU A 129 -1.34 22.50 6.71
N LEU A 130 -0.43 23.46 6.82
CA LEU A 130 -0.56 24.59 7.72
C LEU A 130 -1.63 25.59 7.27
N SER A 131 -1.97 25.68 5.98
CA SER A 131 -3.00 26.57 5.47
C SER A 131 -4.43 26.15 5.86
N TYR A 132 -4.61 24.95 6.43
CA TYR A 132 -5.91 24.48 6.95
C TYR A 132 -6.08 24.73 8.46
N ARG A 133 -5.20 25.49 9.10
CA ARG A 133 -5.26 25.73 10.57
C ARG A 133 -6.17 26.89 10.98
N ASP A 134 -6.71 27.64 10.04
CA ASP A 134 -7.52 28.85 10.30
C ASP A 134 -9.02 28.51 10.40
#